data_86f4ef5589150fb01ca0deec66469981
#
_entry.id   86f4ef5589150fb01ca0deec66469981
#
_cell.length_a   1.000
_cell.length_b   1.000
_cell.length_c   1.000
_cell.angle_alpha   90.00
_cell.angle_beta   90.00
_cell.angle_gamma   90.00
#
_symmetry.space_group_name_H-M   'P 1'
#
loop_
_entity.id
_entity.type
_entity.pdbx_description
1 polymer ?
#
loop_
_entity_poly.entity_id
_entity_poly.type
_entity_poly.pdbx_seq_one_letter_code
_entity_poly.pdbx_strand_id
1 'polypeptide(L)'
;MKTIIAHTFLTHKRRPSKPIAGMLLCAILSDTLNLLGPTTTEWDRLMVAVLSDIAEVDDIQLLASRQFKAKSRDLASLSAVGLVNGDQKSFSFDIPNGGFKGDVGFAVVETTDDQVIMKRLNELLPELVACKKERGYSVLFLAIVNIVELHSNLLLCGPTEQCLAEAAFPDATINNEDGTLMDLGKLVSRKKDFIPAITSAIKNGWKKPKDLKRGMSAEFELCDLGALEVDPNDPYAKIERRGSVDYSGGPANTKRAKMVPIQA
;
A
#
# COMPACT_ATOMS: atom_id res chain seq x y z
N MET A 1 6.82 -15.51 8.47
CA MET A 1 7.47 -16.53 7.59
C MET A 1 9.01 -16.53 7.75
N LYS A 2 9.67 -15.40 7.79
CA LYS A 2 11.15 -15.28 7.88
C LYS A 2 11.68 -15.84 9.21
N THR A 3 10.97 -15.62 10.30
CA THR A 3 11.25 -16.18 11.63
C THR A 3 11.25 -17.71 11.62
N ILE A 4 10.31 -18.32 10.89
CA ILE A 4 10.26 -19.78 10.71
C ILE A 4 11.50 -20.28 9.99
N ILE A 5 11.94 -19.59 8.92
CA ILE A 5 13.16 -19.94 8.19
C ILE A 5 14.38 -19.85 9.11
N ALA A 6 14.51 -18.76 9.88
CA ALA A 6 15.59 -18.60 10.85
C ALA A 6 15.59 -19.74 11.87
N HIS A 7 14.43 -20.07 12.43
CA HIS A 7 14.27 -21.19 13.38
C HIS A 7 14.64 -22.54 12.73
N THR A 8 14.35 -22.75 11.46
CA THR A 8 14.71 -23.99 10.75
C THR A 8 16.23 -24.22 10.72
N PHE A 9 17.04 -23.18 10.59
CA PHE A 9 18.48 -23.33 10.71
C PHE A 9 18.87 -23.87 12.09
N LEU A 10 18.27 -23.36 13.15
CA LEU A 10 18.56 -23.78 14.52
C LEU A 10 18.13 -25.22 14.79
N THR A 11 16.92 -25.61 14.35
CA THR A 11 16.40 -26.97 14.55
C THR A 11 17.23 -28.04 13.81
N HIS A 12 17.81 -27.68 12.67
CA HIS A 12 18.73 -28.54 11.92
C HIS A 12 20.19 -28.42 12.38
N LYS A 13 20.46 -27.71 13.48
CA LYS A 13 21.80 -27.48 14.01
C LYS A 13 22.76 -26.88 12.97
N ARG A 14 22.23 -26.05 12.08
CA ARG A 14 23.00 -25.33 11.05
C ARG A 14 23.04 -23.85 11.37
N ARG A 15 24.23 -23.26 11.28
CA ARG A 15 24.39 -21.81 11.40
C ARG A 15 24.28 -21.17 10.00
N PRO A 16 23.40 -20.19 9.78
CA PRO A 16 23.39 -19.45 8.52
C PRO A 16 24.71 -18.66 8.37
N SER A 17 25.14 -18.40 7.13
CA SER A 17 26.27 -17.49 6.91
C SER A 17 25.90 -16.07 7.34
N LYS A 18 26.89 -15.22 7.64
CA LYS A 18 26.69 -13.83 8.05
C LYS A 18 25.78 -13.04 7.10
N PRO A 19 25.93 -13.09 5.75
CA PRO A 19 25.01 -12.41 4.84
C PRO A 19 23.57 -12.93 4.94
N ILE A 20 23.37 -14.25 5.07
CA ILE A 20 22.04 -14.86 5.20
C ILE A 20 21.40 -14.44 6.51
N ALA A 21 22.16 -14.44 7.61
CA ALA A 21 21.66 -13.97 8.91
C ALA A 21 21.25 -12.50 8.85
N GLY A 22 22.05 -11.63 8.21
CA GLY A 22 21.72 -10.22 8.01
C GLY A 22 20.45 -10.01 7.18
N MET A 23 20.26 -10.78 6.09
CA MET A 23 19.05 -10.71 5.28
C MET A 23 17.81 -11.16 6.05
N LEU A 24 17.90 -12.25 6.82
CA LEU A 24 16.80 -12.75 7.65
C LEU A 24 16.47 -11.75 8.78
N LEU A 25 17.49 -11.17 9.40
CA LEU A 25 17.33 -10.12 10.43
C LEU A 25 16.57 -8.92 9.86
N CYS A 26 17.04 -8.35 8.75
CA CYS A 26 16.37 -7.24 8.08
C CYS A 26 14.91 -7.59 7.72
N ALA A 27 14.65 -8.80 7.25
CA ALA A 27 13.33 -9.23 6.86
C ALA A 27 12.37 -9.38 8.07
N ILE A 28 12.86 -9.84 9.23
CA ILE A 28 12.07 -9.90 10.48
C ILE A 28 11.79 -8.49 10.99
N LEU A 29 12.80 -7.61 11.03
CA LEU A 29 12.63 -6.22 11.44
C LEU A 29 11.60 -5.48 10.58
N SER A 30 11.60 -5.72 9.27
CA SER A 30 10.60 -5.16 8.36
C SER A 30 9.18 -5.68 8.64
N ASP A 31 9.01 -6.99 8.81
CA ASP A 31 7.69 -7.60 9.05
C ASP A 31 7.09 -7.23 10.41
N THR A 32 7.92 -6.91 11.38
CA THR A 32 7.53 -6.63 12.77
C THR A 32 7.56 -5.14 13.13
N LEU A 33 7.82 -4.26 12.16
CA LEU A 33 8.04 -2.83 12.39
C LEU A 33 9.06 -2.59 13.52
N ASN A 34 10.24 -3.19 13.38
CA ASN A 34 11.30 -3.17 14.40
C ASN A 34 10.82 -3.70 15.77
N LEU A 35 10.09 -4.81 15.77
CA LEU A 35 9.51 -5.46 16.95
C LEU A 35 8.43 -4.63 17.69
N LEU A 36 7.94 -3.55 17.09
CA LEU A 36 6.89 -2.68 17.64
C LEU A 36 5.51 -3.01 17.10
N GLY A 37 5.44 -3.67 15.94
CA GLY A 37 4.19 -3.99 15.28
C GLY A 37 3.33 -5.01 16.03
N PRO A 38 2.00 -4.97 15.90
CA PRO A 38 1.07 -5.85 16.62
C PRO A 38 1.19 -7.32 16.19
N THR A 39 1.90 -7.61 15.11
CA THR A 39 2.18 -8.97 14.63
C THR A 39 3.41 -9.61 15.26
N THR A 40 4.17 -8.84 16.07
CA THR A 40 5.40 -9.30 16.73
C THR A 40 5.11 -10.42 17.73
N THR A 41 5.93 -11.45 17.69
CA THR A 41 5.86 -12.60 18.60
C THR A 41 7.18 -12.71 19.41
N GLU A 42 7.17 -13.49 20.49
CA GLU A 42 8.39 -13.79 21.26
C GLU A 42 9.42 -14.55 20.40
N TRP A 43 8.96 -15.35 19.44
CA TRP A 43 9.85 -16.01 18.47
C TRP A 43 10.58 -15.02 17.57
N ASP A 44 9.93 -13.93 17.17
CA ASP A 44 10.58 -12.88 16.39
C ASP A 44 11.69 -12.23 17.21
N ARG A 45 11.43 -11.90 18.46
CA ARG A 45 12.41 -11.32 19.38
C ARG A 45 13.63 -12.23 19.59
N LEU A 46 13.37 -13.52 19.81
CA LEU A 46 14.44 -14.51 19.95
C LEU A 46 15.28 -14.63 18.69
N MET A 47 14.62 -14.73 17.52
CA MET A 47 15.34 -14.87 16.26
C MET A 47 16.13 -13.60 15.90
N VAL A 48 15.62 -12.43 16.22
CA VAL A 48 16.36 -11.16 16.05
C VAL A 48 17.62 -11.17 16.90
N ALA A 49 17.56 -11.58 18.16
CA ALA A 49 18.74 -11.66 19.04
C ALA A 49 19.79 -12.65 18.52
N VAL A 50 19.36 -13.84 18.07
CA VAL A 50 20.29 -14.85 17.51
C VAL A 50 20.90 -14.40 16.18
N LEU A 51 20.07 -13.80 15.31
CA LEU A 51 20.53 -13.38 13.98
C LEU A 51 21.45 -12.16 14.06
N SER A 52 21.22 -11.23 15.01
CA SER A 52 22.11 -10.07 15.21
C SER A 52 23.52 -10.51 15.63
N ASP A 53 23.61 -11.50 16.53
CA ASP A 53 24.91 -12.10 16.92
C ASP A 53 25.62 -12.74 15.71
N ILE A 54 24.90 -13.56 14.93
CA ILE A 54 25.48 -14.22 13.76
C ILE A 54 25.89 -13.23 12.67
N ALA A 55 25.09 -12.18 12.48
CA ALA A 55 25.33 -11.13 11.47
C ALA A 55 26.37 -10.11 11.94
N GLU A 56 26.78 -10.15 13.22
CA GLU A 56 27.68 -9.16 13.87
C GLU A 56 27.11 -7.74 13.75
N VAL A 57 25.82 -7.59 14.09
CA VAL A 57 25.11 -6.31 14.10
C VAL A 57 24.95 -5.87 15.56
N ASP A 58 25.73 -4.89 15.97
CA ASP A 58 25.74 -4.38 17.34
C ASP A 58 24.54 -3.46 17.64
N ASP A 59 24.10 -2.70 16.64
CA ASP A 59 22.99 -1.74 16.78
C ASP A 59 21.83 -2.08 15.83
N ILE A 60 20.89 -2.88 16.35
CA ILE A 60 19.69 -3.29 15.64
C ILE A 60 18.78 -2.08 15.33
N GLN A 61 18.71 -1.10 16.24
CA GLN A 61 17.88 0.09 16.06
C GLN A 61 18.37 0.96 14.90
N LEU A 62 19.69 1.14 14.81
CA LEU A 62 20.30 1.86 13.70
C LEU A 62 20.08 1.13 12.36
N LEU A 63 20.23 -0.21 12.35
CA LEU A 63 19.96 -1.03 11.16
C LEU A 63 18.50 -0.86 10.70
N ALA A 64 17.53 -1.01 11.59
CA ALA A 64 16.11 -0.84 11.30
C ALA A 64 15.81 0.57 10.79
N SER A 65 16.33 1.61 11.46
CA SER A 65 16.15 3.00 11.03
C SER A 65 16.66 3.25 9.60
N ARG A 66 17.86 2.74 9.28
CA ARG A 66 18.43 2.86 7.93
C ARG A 66 17.59 2.13 6.89
N GLN A 67 17.14 0.93 7.20
CA GLN A 67 16.28 0.12 6.32
C GLN A 67 14.96 0.84 6.03
N PHE A 68 14.28 1.34 7.04
CA PHE A 68 13.00 2.05 6.88
C PHE A 68 13.16 3.37 6.13
N LYS A 69 14.22 4.14 6.41
CA LYS A 69 14.53 5.36 5.65
C LYS A 69 14.79 5.06 4.17
N ALA A 70 15.50 3.97 3.86
CA ALA A 70 15.72 3.54 2.48
C ALA A 70 14.38 3.21 1.79
N LYS A 71 13.54 2.38 2.44
CA LYS A 71 12.19 2.05 1.95
C LYS A 71 11.34 3.30 1.70
N SER A 72 11.37 4.27 2.63
CA SER A 72 10.58 5.51 2.49
C SER A 72 11.07 6.38 1.33
N ARG A 73 12.39 6.43 1.05
CA ARG A 73 12.93 7.12 -0.13
C ARG A 73 12.49 6.46 -1.42
N ASP A 74 12.53 5.12 -1.48
CA ASP A 74 12.06 4.37 -2.64
C ASP A 74 10.58 4.65 -2.91
N LEU A 75 9.75 4.61 -1.85
CA LEU A 75 8.32 4.93 -1.94
C LEU A 75 8.05 6.36 -2.42
N ALA A 76 8.81 7.34 -1.93
CA ALA A 76 8.69 8.74 -2.35
C ALA A 76 8.98 8.93 -3.85
N SER A 77 9.81 8.07 -4.44
CA SER A 77 10.17 8.09 -5.87
C SER A 77 9.16 7.38 -6.78
N LEU A 78 8.26 6.55 -6.21
CA LEU A 78 7.27 5.83 -7.00
C LEU A 78 6.20 6.77 -7.56
N SER A 79 5.68 6.44 -8.75
CA SER A 79 4.48 7.07 -9.29
C SER A 79 3.25 6.76 -8.43
N ALA A 80 2.14 7.49 -8.62
CA ALA A 80 0.87 7.18 -7.97
C ALA A 80 0.41 5.74 -8.26
N VAL A 81 0.56 5.28 -9.51
CA VAL A 81 0.32 3.89 -9.93
C VAL A 81 1.16 2.91 -9.10
N GLY A 82 2.45 3.20 -8.91
CA GLY A 82 3.36 2.37 -8.12
C GLY A 82 2.97 2.30 -6.65
N LEU A 83 2.53 3.41 -6.05
CA LEU A 83 2.07 3.47 -4.67
C LEU A 83 0.76 2.71 -4.45
N VAL A 84 -0.23 2.91 -5.33
CA VAL A 84 -1.54 2.25 -5.23
C VAL A 84 -1.44 0.74 -5.46
N ASN A 85 -0.58 0.29 -6.37
CA ASN A 85 -0.48 -1.12 -6.75
C ASN A 85 0.63 -1.90 -6.02
N GLY A 86 1.56 -1.22 -5.35
CA GLY A 86 2.80 -1.82 -4.81
C GLY A 86 2.56 -2.90 -3.75
N ASP A 87 1.74 -2.65 -2.75
CA ASP A 87 1.31 -3.66 -1.75
C ASP A 87 -0.21 -3.71 -1.65
N GLN A 88 -0.85 -4.07 -2.76
CA GLN A 88 -2.29 -4.23 -2.83
C GLN A 88 -2.67 -5.72 -2.73
N LYS A 89 -3.73 -6.02 -1.97
CA LYS A 89 -4.33 -7.36 -1.87
C LYS A 89 -5.82 -7.28 -2.10
N SER A 90 -6.37 -8.34 -2.68
CA SER A 90 -7.81 -8.52 -2.90
C SER A 90 -8.39 -9.54 -1.92
N PHE A 91 -9.62 -9.27 -1.45
CA PHE A 91 -10.39 -10.12 -0.56
C PHE A 91 -11.79 -10.27 -1.13
N SER A 92 -12.16 -11.50 -1.48
CA SER A 92 -13.48 -11.81 -2.04
C SER A 92 -14.49 -12.13 -0.94
N PHE A 93 -15.66 -11.56 -1.04
CA PHE A 93 -16.78 -11.79 -0.12
C PHE A 93 -18.00 -12.29 -0.89
N ASP A 94 -18.67 -13.30 -0.34
CA ASP A 94 -19.96 -13.79 -0.82
C ASP A 94 -20.83 -14.11 0.40
N ILE A 95 -21.52 -13.09 0.92
CA ILE A 95 -22.36 -13.24 2.11
C ILE A 95 -23.76 -13.68 1.68
N PRO A 96 -24.26 -14.83 2.17
CA PRO A 96 -25.56 -15.35 1.79
C PRO A 96 -26.71 -14.44 2.22
N ASN A 97 -27.94 -14.77 1.77
CA ASN A 97 -29.18 -14.09 2.13
C ASN A 97 -29.23 -12.57 1.78
N GLY A 98 -28.64 -12.19 0.63
CA GLY A 98 -28.67 -10.81 0.17
C GLY A 98 -27.68 -9.89 0.89
N GLY A 99 -26.65 -10.46 1.52
CA GLY A 99 -25.51 -9.73 2.07
C GLY A 99 -24.58 -9.20 0.96
N PHE A 100 -23.42 -8.67 1.36
CA PHE A 100 -22.45 -8.12 0.43
C PHE A 100 -21.81 -9.23 -0.41
N LYS A 101 -21.77 -9.01 -1.73
CA LYS A 101 -21.04 -9.84 -2.70
C LYS A 101 -20.13 -8.96 -3.55
N GLY A 102 -18.84 -9.27 -3.56
CA GLY A 102 -17.86 -8.55 -4.36
C GLY A 102 -16.45 -8.62 -3.77
N ASP A 103 -15.52 -7.98 -4.49
CA ASP A 103 -14.12 -7.92 -4.11
C ASP A 103 -13.80 -6.59 -3.44
N VAL A 104 -13.06 -6.66 -2.33
CA VAL A 104 -12.49 -5.52 -1.62
C VAL A 104 -10.99 -5.52 -1.84
N GLY A 105 -10.49 -4.49 -2.51
CA GLY A 105 -9.08 -4.21 -2.64
C GLY A 105 -8.58 -3.42 -1.41
N PHE A 106 -7.37 -3.73 -0.94
CA PHE A 106 -6.73 -3.03 0.16
C PHE A 106 -5.24 -2.86 -0.11
N ALA A 107 -4.83 -1.64 -0.38
CA ALA A 107 -3.44 -1.24 -0.57
C ALA A 107 -2.87 -0.65 0.73
N VAL A 108 -1.57 -0.80 0.94
CA VAL A 108 -0.86 -0.23 2.09
C VAL A 108 0.46 0.40 1.65
N VAL A 109 0.70 1.62 2.10
CA VAL A 109 1.97 2.33 1.98
C VAL A 109 2.53 2.52 3.38
N GLU A 110 3.60 1.78 3.72
CA GLU A 110 4.30 1.91 4.99
C GLU A 110 5.51 2.83 4.83
N THR A 111 5.51 3.97 5.53
CA THR A 111 6.55 5.00 5.44
C THR A 111 7.02 5.44 6.82
N THR A 112 8.19 6.08 6.91
CA THR A 112 8.69 6.75 8.12
C THR A 112 8.25 8.21 8.20
N ASP A 113 7.70 8.75 7.11
CA ASP A 113 7.21 10.12 7.00
C ASP A 113 6.00 10.11 6.08
N ASP A 114 4.81 10.07 6.67
CA ASP A 114 3.55 10.04 5.95
C ASP A 114 3.25 11.37 5.24
N GLN A 115 3.82 12.49 5.71
CA GLN A 115 3.63 13.80 5.10
C GLN A 115 4.10 13.85 3.64
N VAL A 116 5.14 13.07 3.31
CA VAL A 116 5.61 12.94 1.92
C VAL A 116 4.55 12.34 1.01
N ILE A 117 3.80 11.35 1.51
CA ILE A 117 2.72 10.70 0.76
C ILE A 117 1.44 11.54 0.82
N MET A 118 1.14 12.15 1.98
CA MET A 118 -0.05 13.01 2.16
C MET A 118 -0.07 14.22 1.22
N LYS A 119 1.09 14.82 0.91
CA LYS A 119 1.18 15.90 -0.09
C LYS A 119 0.79 15.48 -1.51
N ARG A 120 0.69 14.19 -1.77
CA ARG A 120 0.38 13.60 -3.08
C ARG A 120 -1.05 13.06 -3.19
N LEU A 121 -1.93 13.38 -2.24
CA LEU A 121 -3.32 12.90 -2.26
C LEU A 121 -4.05 13.25 -3.56
N ASN A 122 -3.76 14.43 -4.14
CA ASN A 122 -4.32 14.86 -5.43
C ASN A 122 -3.95 13.95 -6.61
N GLU A 123 -2.81 13.26 -6.53
CA GLU A 123 -2.39 12.26 -7.53
C GLU A 123 -2.93 10.87 -7.19
N LEU A 124 -2.95 10.52 -5.88
CA LEU A 124 -3.30 9.19 -5.40
C LEU A 124 -4.79 8.91 -5.51
N LEU A 125 -5.65 9.90 -5.24
CA LEU A 125 -7.10 9.71 -5.26
C LEU A 125 -7.64 9.37 -6.67
N PRO A 126 -7.30 10.11 -7.75
CA PRO A 126 -7.69 9.74 -9.09
C PRO A 126 -7.17 8.36 -9.51
N GLU A 127 -5.93 8.02 -9.15
CA GLU A 127 -5.35 6.72 -9.44
C GLU A 127 -6.07 5.58 -8.70
N LEU A 128 -6.44 5.81 -7.44
CA LEU A 128 -7.20 4.83 -6.64
C LEU A 128 -8.57 4.55 -7.28
N VAL A 129 -9.26 5.60 -7.76
CA VAL A 129 -10.53 5.49 -8.49
C VAL A 129 -10.34 4.73 -9.80
N ALA A 130 -9.30 5.04 -10.57
CA ALA A 130 -8.99 4.36 -11.83
C ALA A 130 -8.68 2.87 -11.59
N CYS A 131 -7.82 2.56 -10.63
CA CYS A 131 -7.47 1.20 -10.25
C CYS A 131 -8.68 0.38 -9.78
N LYS A 132 -9.57 0.98 -8.98
CA LYS A 132 -10.83 0.35 -8.55
C LYS A 132 -11.68 -0.07 -9.75
N LYS A 133 -11.83 0.83 -10.73
CA LYS A 133 -12.62 0.58 -11.95
C LYS A 133 -11.98 -0.48 -12.83
N GLU A 134 -10.69 -0.37 -13.07
CA GLU A 134 -9.92 -1.29 -13.92
C GLU A 134 -9.96 -2.73 -13.39
N ARG A 135 -9.76 -2.90 -12.08
CA ARG A 135 -9.75 -4.22 -11.43
C ARG A 135 -11.13 -4.74 -11.02
N GLY A 136 -12.18 -3.95 -11.22
CA GLY A 136 -13.56 -4.34 -10.90
C GLY A 136 -13.84 -4.46 -9.40
N TYR A 137 -13.06 -3.78 -8.54
CA TYR A 137 -13.31 -3.82 -7.11
C TYR A 137 -14.63 -3.14 -6.74
N SER A 138 -15.39 -3.76 -5.87
CA SER A 138 -16.58 -3.15 -5.27
C SER A 138 -16.19 -2.02 -4.32
N VAL A 139 -15.05 -2.18 -3.63
CA VAL A 139 -14.47 -1.24 -2.67
C VAL A 139 -12.94 -1.29 -2.81
N LEU A 140 -12.27 -0.15 -2.74
CA LEU A 140 -10.81 -0.09 -2.72
C LEU A 140 -10.33 0.96 -1.71
N PHE A 141 -9.43 0.54 -0.84
CA PHE A 141 -8.80 1.38 0.16
C PHE A 141 -7.29 1.50 -0.06
N LEU A 142 -6.73 2.63 0.33
CA LEU A 142 -5.28 2.82 0.48
C LEU A 142 -4.98 3.32 1.90
N ALA A 143 -4.34 2.49 2.71
CA ALA A 143 -3.84 2.91 4.02
C ALA A 143 -2.42 3.47 3.90
N ILE A 144 -2.21 4.66 4.45
CA ILE A 144 -0.91 5.30 4.60
C ILE A 144 -0.50 5.13 6.06
N VAL A 145 0.52 4.32 6.31
CA VAL A 145 0.95 3.91 7.65
C VAL A 145 2.29 4.54 7.98
N ASN A 146 2.30 5.42 8.99
CA ASN A 146 3.53 5.92 9.59
C ASN A 146 4.04 4.87 10.60
N ILE A 147 5.12 4.18 10.24
CA ILE A 147 5.67 3.08 11.03
C ILE A 147 6.52 3.54 12.22
N VAL A 148 6.84 4.83 12.31
CA VAL A 148 7.58 5.42 13.43
C VAL A 148 6.61 5.86 14.52
N GLU A 149 5.56 6.58 14.14
CA GLU A 149 4.53 7.08 15.04
C GLU A 149 3.47 6.04 15.38
N LEU A 150 3.46 4.92 14.64
CA LEU A 150 2.44 3.87 14.72
C LEU A 150 1.03 4.45 14.54
N HIS A 151 0.86 5.21 13.48
CA HIS A 151 -0.35 5.91 13.13
C HIS A 151 -0.70 5.67 11.67
N SER A 152 -1.98 5.67 11.31
CA SER A 152 -2.37 5.52 9.92
C SER A 152 -3.57 6.37 9.51
N ASN A 153 -3.56 6.74 8.23
CA ASN A 153 -4.65 7.39 7.54
C ASN A 153 -5.16 6.48 6.42
N LEU A 154 -6.46 6.48 6.18
CA LEU A 154 -7.12 5.70 5.15
C LEU A 154 -7.66 6.62 4.06
N LEU A 155 -7.20 6.43 2.84
CA LEU A 155 -7.71 7.15 1.67
C LEU A 155 -8.92 6.40 1.10
N LEU A 156 -10.03 7.14 0.93
CA LEU A 156 -11.34 6.66 0.52
C LEU A 156 -11.65 7.21 -0.88
N CYS A 157 -11.89 6.34 -1.84
CA CYS A 157 -12.13 6.76 -3.21
C CYS A 157 -13.61 6.98 -3.57
N GLY A 158 -14.49 7.02 -2.57
CA GLY A 158 -15.89 7.35 -2.80
C GLY A 158 -16.80 7.01 -1.62
N PRO A 159 -18.11 7.33 -1.75
CA PRO A 159 -19.09 7.16 -0.68
C PRO A 159 -19.29 5.70 -0.22
N THR A 160 -19.05 4.74 -1.09
CA THR A 160 -19.13 3.32 -0.72
C THR A 160 -18.01 2.93 0.24
N GLU A 161 -16.78 3.44 -0.02
CA GLU A 161 -15.63 3.28 0.83
C GLU A 161 -15.84 3.95 2.18
N GLN A 162 -16.34 5.18 2.17
CA GLN A 162 -16.65 5.92 3.39
C GLN A 162 -17.65 5.14 4.25
N CYS A 163 -18.78 4.72 3.70
CA CYS A 163 -19.80 3.97 4.44
C CYS A 163 -19.27 2.65 5.03
N LEU A 164 -18.40 1.93 4.31
CA LEU A 164 -17.77 0.71 4.84
C LEU A 164 -16.72 1.04 5.90
N ALA A 165 -15.93 2.08 5.70
CA ALA A 165 -14.91 2.50 6.65
C ALA A 165 -15.54 2.96 7.99
N GLU A 166 -16.60 3.76 7.97
CA GLU A 166 -17.34 4.16 9.16
C GLU A 166 -17.92 2.97 9.91
N ALA A 167 -18.45 1.96 9.20
CA ALA A 167 -18.95 0.74 9.82
C ALA A 167 -17.83 -0.16 10.38
N ALA A 168 -16.64 -0.16 9.77
CA ALA A 168 -15.51 -0.98 10.18
C ALA A 168 -14.68 -0.34 11.30
N PHE A 169 -14.60 0.99 11.32
CA PHE A 169 -13.74 1.77 12.22
C PHE A 169 -14.55 2.85 12.94
N PRO A 170 -15.42 2.48 13.89
CA PRO A 170 -16.36 3.43 14.52
C PRO A 170 -15.67 4.53 15.34
N ASP A 171 -14.42 4.29 15.80
CA ASP A 171 -13.64 5.26 16.57
C ASP A 171 -12.76 6.18 15.68
N ALA A 172 -12.77 5.94 14.36
CA ALA A 172 -11.99 6.73 13.41
C ALA A 172 -12.70 8.05 13.07
N THR A 173 -11.93 9.05 12.65
CA THR A 173 -12.45 10.38 12.30
C THR A 173 -12.11 10.75 10.86
N ILE A 174 -13.05 11.43 10.19
CA ILE A 174 -12.79 11.99 8.86
C ILE A 174 -12.04 13.30 9.03
N ASN A 175 -10.86 13.39 8.39
CA ASN A 175 -9.92 14.48 8.59
C ASN A 175 -10.00 15.60 7.55
N ASN A 176 -10.82 15.45 6.51
CA ASN A 176 -10.97 16.47 5.48
C ASN A 176 -12.44 16.71 5.12
N GLU A 177 -12.74 17.91 4.61
CA GLU A 177 -14.08 18.33 4.22
C GLU A 177 -14.67 17.45 3.11
N ASP A 178 -13.84 16.90 2.24
CA ASP A 178 -14.24 16.07 1.10
C ASP A 178 -14.60 14.63 1.48
N GLY A 179 -14.39 14.23 2.75
CA GLY A 179 -14.69 12.88 3.23
C GLY A 179 -13.79 11.78 2.63
N THR A 180 -12.68 12.16 2.01
CA THR A 180 -11.78 11.23 1.32
C THR A 180 -10.65 10.68 2.17
N LEU A 181 -10.44 11.24 3.36
CA LEU A 181 -9.37 10.88 4.28
C LEU A 181 -9.92 10.61 5.68
N MET A 182 -9.64 9.42 6.21
CA MET A 182 -10.04 9.00 7.55
C MET A 182 -8.80 8.69 8.40
N ASP A 183 -8.75 9.26 9.59
CA ASP A 183 -7.73 8.94 10.60
C ASP A 183 -8.10 7.64 11.31
N LEU A 184 -7.25 6.63 11.22
CA LEU A 184 -7.42 5.34 11.88
C LEU A 184 -6.66 5.25 13.21
N GLY A 185 -5.99 6.32 13.62
CA GLY A 185 -5.20 6.35 14.85
C GLY A 185 -4.10 5.29 14.85
N LYS A 186 -4.06 4.47 15.89
CA LYS A 186 -3.00 3.48 16.12
C LYS A 186 -3.20 2.13 15.42
N LEU A 187 -4.17 2.01 14.54
CA LEU A 187 -4.33 0.82 13.72
C LEU A 187 -3.29 0.84 12.60
N VAL A 188 -2.41 -0.18 12.53
CA VAL A 188 -1.27 -0.16 11.59
C VAL A 188 -1.10 -1.46 10.79
N SER A 189 -1.87 -2.48 11.12
CA SER A 189 -1.69 -3.81 10.53
C SER A 189 -2.84 -4.20 9.62
N ARG A 190 -2.56 -4.37 8.31
CA ARG A 190 -3.57 -4.91 7.39
C ARG A 190 -4.16 -6.23 7.89
N LYS A 191 -3.31 -7.12 8.44
CA LYS A 191 -3.71 -8.47 8.84
C LYS A 191 -4.47 -8.52 10.16
N LYS A 192 -4.08 -7.69 11.16
CA LYS A 192 -4.67 -7.74 12.50
C LYS A 192 -5.75 -6.70 12.74
N ASP A 193 -5.62 -5.54 12.08
CA ASP A 193 -6.50 -4.41 12.33
C ASP A 193 -7.47 -4.20 11.16
N PHE A 194 -6.97 -3.87 9.96
CA PHE A 194 -7.83 -3.39 8.89
C PHE A 194 -8.77 -4.47 8.32
N ILE A 195 -8.22 -5.62 7.88
CA ILE A 195 -9.05 -6.65 7.24
C ILE A 195 -9.99 -7.35 8.21
N PRO A 196 -9.61 -7.64 9.47
CA PRO A 196 -10.56 -8.15 10.45
C PRO A 196 -11.73 -7.20 10.71
N ALA A 197 -11.49 -5.89 10.84
CA ALA A 197 -12.54 -4.89 11.06
C ALA A 197 -13.51 -4.80 9.87
N ILE A 198 -12.98 -4.71 8.64
CA ILE A 198 -13.77 -4.72 7.40
C ILE A 198 -14.57 -6.02 7.28
N THR A 199 -13.93 -7.16 7.54
CA THR A 199 -14.61 -8.46 7.49
C THR A 199 -15.74 -8.55 8.51
N SER A 200 -15.51 -8.04 9.71
CA SER A 200 -16.53 -7.98 10.77
C SER A 200 -17.71 -7.11 10.35
N ALA A 201 -17.47 -5.90 9.84
CA ALA A 201 -18.52 -5.00 9.38
C ALA A 201 -19.38 -5.65 8.27
N ILE A 202 -18.74 -6.28 7.29
CA ILE A 202 -19.43 -6.97 6.19
C ILE A 202 -20.27 -8.15 6.72
N LYS A 203 -19.71 -8.98 7.61
CA LYS A 203 -20.41 -10.12 8.21
C LYS A 203 -21.55 -9.70 9.12
N ASN A 204 -21.45 -8.57 9.80
CA ASN A 204 -22.48 -8.00 10.66
C ASN A 204 -23.59 -7.28 9.89
N GLY A 205 -23.64 -7.47 8.57
CA GLY A 205 -24.78 -7.02 7.76
C GLY A 205 -24.57 -5.69 7.04
N TRP A 206 -23.33 -5.17 6.95
CA TRP A 206 -23.08 -4.03 6.08
C TRP A 206 -23.50 -4.36 4.64
N LYS A 207 -24.20 -3.44 4.03
CA LYS A 207 -24.65 -3.55 2.63
C LYS A 207 -24.11 -2.36 1.88
N LYS A 208 -23.69 -2.63 0.64
CA LYS A 208 -23.35 -1.56 -0.29
C LYS A 208 -24.57 -0.60 -0.39
N PRO A 209 -24.38 0.70 -0.19
CA PRO A 209 -25.48 1.64 -0.33
C PRO A 209 -26.16 1.41 -1.67
N LYS A 210 -27.47 1.09 -1.65
CA LYS A 210 -28.27 0.97 -2.85
C LYS A 210 -28.39 2.37 -3.41
N ASP A 211 -27.85 2.60 -4.60
CA ASP A 211 -28.06 3.79 -5.40
C ASP A 211 -28.22 5.06 -4.56
N LEU A 212 -27.12 5.68 -4.18
CA LEU A 212 -27.10 7.13 -4.17
C LEU A 212 -27.74 7.50 -5.51
N LYS A 213 -29.00 7.96 -5.43
CA LYS A 213 -29.87 8.21 -6.58
C LYS A 213 -29.04 8.80 -7.71
N ARG A 214 -29.28 8.42 -8.95
CA ARG A 214 -28.74 8.93 -10.22
C ARG A 214 -28.68 10.46 -10.38
N GLY A 215 -28.67 11.22 -9.30
CA GLY A 215 -28.56 12.66 -9.19
C GLY A 215 -27.34 13.13 -8.40
N MET A 216 -26.62 12.22 -7.76
CA MET A 216 -25.24 12.40 -7.33
C MET A 216 -24.42 11.30 -8.04
N SER A 217 -24.31 11.33 -9.34
CA SER A 217 -23.01 11.13 -9.95
C SER A 217 -22.15 12.24 -9.35
N ALA A 218 -21.63 11.96 -8.18
CA ALA A 218 -20.32 12.46 -7.88
C ALA A 218 -19.35 11.61 -8.74
N GLU A 219 -19.34 11.83 -10.06
CA GLU A 219 -18.18 12.46 -10.61
C GLU A 219 -17.82 13.46 -9.53
N PHE A 220 -16.76 13.17 -8.78
CA PHE A 220 -16.01 14.25 -8.19
C PHE A 220 -15.82 15.16 -9.41
N GLU A 221 -16.69 16.15 -9.59
CA GLU A 221 -16.31 17.33 -10.32
C GLU A 221 -14.99 17.64 -9.66
N LEU A 222 -13.90 17.37 -10.37
CA LEU A 222 -12.67 18.05 -10.12
C LEU A 222 -13.14 19.50 -10.07
N CYS A 223 -13.43 19.97 -8.84
CA CYS A 223 -13.74 21.35 -8.57
C CYS A 223 -12.62 22.04 -9.29
N ASP A 224 -12.93 22.86 -10.28
CA ASP A 224 -12.02 23.65 -11.06
C ASP A 224 -10.85 24.06 -10.17
N LEU A 225 -9.86 23.19 -10.06
CA LEU A 225 -8.52 23.57 -9.69
C LEU A 225 -8.13 24.43 -10.86
N GLY A 226 -8.44 25.72 -10.68
CA GLY A 226 -8.30 26.76 -11.64
C GLY A 226 -7.05 26.48 -12.45
N ALA A 227 -7.20 26.43 -13.76
CA ALA A 227 -6.13 26.17 -14.67
C ALA A 227 -4.88 26.82 -14.12
N LEU A 228 -3.94 26.01 -13.59
CA LEU A 228 -2.62 26.49 -13.26
C LEU A 228 -2.12 27.08 -14.57
N GLU A 229 -2.08 28.39 -14.64
CA GLU A 229 -1.45 29.11 -15.76
C GLU A 229 -0.03 28.55 -15.82
N VAL A 230 0.16 27.65 -16.77
CA VAL A 230 1.48 27.10 -17.06
C VAL A 230 2.29 28.29 -17.56
N ASP A 231 3.32 28.67 -16.79
CA ASP A 231 4.26 29.71 -17.20
C ASP A 231 4.75 29.36 -18.62
N PRO A 232 4.47 30.19 -19.63
CA PRO A 232 4.85 29.90 -21.02
C PRO A 232 6.38 29.84 -21.22
N ASN A 233 7.17 30.15 -20.19
CA ASN A 233 8.63 30.12 -20.19
C ASN A 233 9.23 28.95 -19.41
N ASP A 234 8.42 28.02 -18.89
CA ASP A 234 8.93 26.80 -18.24
C ASP A 234 9.62 25.90 -19.29
N PRO A 235 10.94 25.69 -19.19
CA PRO A 235 11.69 24.87 -20.14
C PRO A 235 11.29 23.40 -20.12
N TYR A 236 10.55 22.93 -19.11
CA TYR A 236 10.09 21.55 -18.96
C TYR A 236 8.65 21.32 -19.45
N ALA A 237 7.88 22.38 -19.77
CA ALA A 237 6.51 22.27 -20.28
C ALA A 237 6.37 21.58 -21.64
N LYS A 238 7.46 21.31 -22.35
CA LYS A 238 7.49 20.71 -23.70
C LYS A 238 7.61 19.19 -23.74
N ILE A 239 7.76 18.49 -22.61
CA ILE A 239 8.05 17.05 -22.58
C ILE A 239 6.77 16.19 -22.50
N GLU A 240 5.63 16.74 -22.08
CA GLU A 240 4.41 15.95 -21.84
C GLU A 240 3.45 15.76 -23.03
N ARG A 241 3.77 16.22 -24.23
CA ARG A 241 2.89 16.08 -25.40
C ARG A 241 3.31 15.03 -26.44
N ARG A 242 4.01 13.97 -26.03
CA ARG A 242 4.26 12.82 -26.90
C ARG A 242 3.99 11.53 -26.16
N GLY A 243 2.77 11.00 -26.25
CA GLY A 243 2.48 9.67 -25.76
C GLY A 243 1.03 9.26 -25.60
N SER A 244 0.12 9.68 -26.48
CA SER A 244 -1.09 8.88 -26.67
C SER A 244 -0.73 7.72 -27.61
N VAL A 245 -0.42 6.55 -27.05
CA VAL A 245 -0.28 5.32 -27.83
C VAL A 245 -1.67 4.71 -27.95
N ASP A 246 -2.18 4.76 -29.16
CA ASP A 246 -3.42 4.14 -29.59
C ASP A 246 -3.21 2.61 -29.63
N TYR A 247 -3.87 1.88 -28.73
CA TYR A 247 -3.90 0.42 -28.71
C TYR A 247 -5.14 -0.10 -29.44
N SER A 248 -5.24 0.12 -30.75
CA SER A 248 -6.15 -0.61 -31.62
C SER A 248 -5.35 -1.33 -32.70
N GLY A 249 -5.11 -2.63 -32.54
CA GLY A 249 -4.50 -3.44 -33.59
C GLY A 249 -3.92 -4.74 -33.07
N GLY A 250 -4.58 -5.85 -33.36
CA GLY A 250 -4.21 -7.23 -33.09
C GLY A 250 -2.99 -7.74 -33.87
N PRO A 251 -2.69 -9.06 -33.84
CA PRO A 251 -1.34 -9.59 -33.85
C PRO A 251 -0.83 -9.88 -35.27
N ALA A 252 0.44 -9.63 -35.52
CA ALA A 252 1.35 -10.51 -36.29
C ALA A 252 2.71 -9.88 -36.57
N ASN A 253 3.68 -10.64 -36.30
CA ASN A 253 4.90 -10.90 -37.10
C ASN A 253 6.25 -10.62 -36.43
N THR A 254 6.79 -11.71 -35.94
CA THR A 254 8.19 -11.94 -35.63
C THR A 254 9.11 -11.57 -36.80
N LYS A 255 10.06 -10.64 -36.56
CA LYS A 255 11.34 -10.62 -37.27
C LYS A 255 12.48 -10.42 -36.28
N ARG A 256 13.35 -11.44 -36.24
CA ARG A 256 14.65 -11.48 -35.54
C ARG A 256 15.49 -10.26 -35.91
N ALA A 257 15.92 -9.50 -34.94
CA ALA A 257 17.03 -8.57 -35.09
C ALA A 257 18.34 -9.30 -34.71
N LYS A 258 19.29 -9.27 -35.60
CA LYS A 258 20.65 -9.86 -35.47
C LYS A 258 21.45 -9.04 -34.46
N MET A 259 22.06 -9.74 -33.51
CA MET A 259 23.17 -9.21 -32.70
C MET A 259 24.38 -8.92 -33.58
N VAL A 260 24.97 -7.75 -33.41
CA VAL A 260 26.30 -7.38 -33.91
C VAL A 260 27.25 -7.43 -32.70
N PRO A 261 28.39 -8.12 -32.79
CA PRO A 261 29.33 -8.19 -31.69
C PRO A 261 30.18 -6.92 -31.62
N ILE A 262 30.40 -6.43 -30.40
CA ILE A 262 31.40 -5.39 -30.12
C ILE A 262 32.74 -6.08 -29.94
N GLN A 263 33.72 -5.70 -30.78
CA GLN A 263 35.14 -6.08 -30.65
C GLN A 263 35.84 -5.13 -29.67
N ALA A 264 36.66 -5.77 -28.83
CA ALA A 264 37.82 -5.30 -28.06
C ALA A 264 37.82 -3.94 -27.40
#